data_5662c1e1449fb97605a7cc47ba5f0997
#
_entry.id   5662c1e1449fb97605a7cc47ba5f0997
#
_cell.length_a   1.000
_cell.length_b   1.000
_cell.length_c   1.000
_cell.angle_alpha   90.00
_cell.angle_beta   90.00
_cell.angle_gamma   90.00
#
_symmetry.space_group_name_H-M   'P 1'
#
loop_
_entity.id
_entity.type
_entity.pdbx_description
1 polymer ?
#
loop_
_entity_poly.entity_id
_entity_poly.type
_entity_poly.pdbx_seq_one_letter_code
_entity_poly.pdbx_strand_id
1 'polypeptide(L)'
;MSIAKDHPRFSPEEYRRRFTEIRRRMEGKGIDVLILYGDSGSHDGNNANVKYISNYQDPISSYIVFPREGEPSLHISNRLYLPYARLMSILPQTDAVDYDPGRAVERRLRELGLEKGVIGLVGLRGILHGSLPSGPMDHWRKALESASFVDATDLLAEVRLIKSKEELTWFRRGAALTDMAFEALEKKARAGMTDFQLAAIIAGSYMPHGGMNRVTFVGSTSMAKPHLIFPCQYPSHRKIRRGDVVLTELSAGYEMYSGQAHRPISVGGGPTAIYQRLFEVAVQAYERVFNVLKPGSTNLDIQKAASIIQEEGFSTFDVTLHGWGLQIEPPRVDIKSVMIRRPLDEFVVQEGMLLIIQPNVVTPDGKRGLQVGNAVEITKSGARSLQKFPIQFMRIKG
;
A
#
# COMPACT_ATOMS: atom_id res chain seq x y z
N MET A 1 2.18 27.50 -20.05
CA MET A 1 2.07 26.02 -19.91
C MET A 1 1.33 25.70 -18.62
N SER A 2 0.34 24.86 -18.64
CA SER A 2 -0.41 24.51 -17.41
C SER A 2 0.45 23.62 -16.52
N ILE A 3 0.75 24.06 -15.31
CA ILE A 3 1.47 23.30 -14.27
C ILE A 3 0.87 21.90 -14.05
N ALA A 4 -0.45 21.75 -14.20
CA ALA A 4 -1.14 20.49 -14.08
C ALA A 4 -0.71 19.41 -15.12
N LYS A 5 -0.08 19.81 -16.23
CA LYS A 5 0.43 18.87 -17.24
C LYS A 5 1.74 18.23 -16.81
N ASP A 6 2.58 18.98 -16.08
CA ASP A 6 3.89 18.52 -15.62
C ASP A 6 3.81 17.89 -14.23
N HIS A 7 2.79 18.26 -13.42
CA HIS A 7 2.55 17.77 -12.07
C HIS A 7 1.12 17.22 -11.95
N PRO A 8 0.91 15.92 -12.12
CA PRO A 8 -0.40 15.30 -12.10
C PRO A 8 -1.16 15.54 -10.80
N ARG A 9 -2.46 15.80 -10.93
CA ARG A 9 -3.41 15.91 -9.83
C ARG A 9 -4.78 15.46 -10.27
N PHE A 10 -5.62 15.11 -9.33
CA PHE A 10 -7.02 14.81 -9.59
C PHE A 10 -7.82 16.08 -9.91
N SER A 11 -9.03 15.88 -10.40
CA SER A 11 -9.96 16.98 -10.63
C SER A 11 -10.36 17.69 -9.33
N PRO A 12 -10.76 18.97 -9.39
CA PRO A 12 -11.35 19.65 -8.23
C PRO A 12 -12.58 18.91 -7.67
N GLU A 13 -13.35 18.23 -8.54
CA GLU A 13 -14.51 17.42 -8.21
C GLU A 13 -14.14 16.26 -7.30
N GLU A 14 -13.03 15.57 -7.59
CA GLU A 14 -12.54 14.46 -6.79
C GLU A 14 -12.13 14.93 -5.39
N TYR A 15 -11.43 16.07 -5.27
CA TYR A 15 -11.08 16.61 -3.95
C TYR A 15 -12.32 17.07 -3.17
N ARG A 16 -13.30 17.66 -3.82
CA ARG A 16 -14.60 17.99 -3.18
C ARG A 16 -15.29 16.75 -2.66
N ARG A 17 -15.34 15.66 -3.43
CA ARG A 17 -15.89 14.37 -3.00
C ARG A 17 -15.18 13.85 -1.74
N ARG A 18 -13.83 13.87 -1.74
CA ARG A 18 -13.01 13.43 -0.59
C ARG A 18 -13.32 14.25 0.65
N PHE A 19 -13.31 15.57 0.53
CA PHE A 19 -13.55 16.47 1.67
C PHE A 19 -14.98 16.34 2.20
N THR A 20 -15.97 16.20 1.33
CA THR A 20 -17.37 15.97 1.73
C THR A 20 -17.50 14.68 2.53
N GLU A 21 -16.88 13.59 2.07
CA GLU A 21 -16.97 12.30 2.76
C GLU A 21 -16.22 12.31 4.11
N ILE A 22 -15.05 12.95 4.17
CA ILE A 22 -14.32 13.13 5.43
C ILE A 22 -15.18 13.92 6.42
N ARG A 23 -15.74 15.07 6.02
CA ARG A 23 -16.58 15.92 6.87
C ARG A 23 -17.83 15.20 7.37
N ARG A 24 -18.50 14.46 6.48
CA ARG A 24 -19.66 13.65 6.87
C ARG A 24 -19.34 12.65 7.97
N ARG A 25 -18.17 12.00 7.90
CA ARG A 25 -17.72 11.05 8.94
C ARG A 25 -17.30 11.76 10.22
N MET A 26 -16.67 12.93 10.11
CA MET A 26 -16.35 13.76 11.27
C MET A 26 -17.64 14.17 12.02
N GLU A 27 -18.66 14.62 11.28
CA GLU A 27 -19.97 14.97 11.85
C GLU A 27 -20.59 13.78 12.59
N GLY A 28 -20.64 12.60 11.96
CA GLY A 28 -21.17 11.38 12.59
C GLY A 28 -20.42 10.91 13.84
N LYS A 29 -19.18 11.38 14.05
CA LYS A 29 -18.34 11.09 15.22
C LYS A 29 -18.20 12.28 16.17
N GLY A 30 -18.84 13.40 15.90
CA GLY A 30 -18.73 14.62 16.71
C GLY A 30 -17.35 15.24 16.74
N ILE A 31 -16.55 15.08 15.67
CA ILE A 31 -15.18 15.61 15.56
C ILE A 31 -15.23 16.97 14.87
N ASP A 32 -14.58 17.98 15.46
CA ASP A 32 -14.56 19.35 14.92
C ASP A 32 -13.37 19.59 13.99
N VAL A 33 -12.25 18.92 14.25
CA VAL A 33 -11.03 19.05 13.43
C VAL A 33 -10.21 17.75 13.46
N LEU A 34 -9.58 17.39 12.35
CA LEU A 34 -8.58 16.32 12.30
C LEU A 34 -7.18 16.92 12.24
N ILE A 35 -6.25 16.31 12.98
CA ILE A 35 -4.81 16.48 12.81
C ILE A 35 -4.27 15.22 12.19
N LEU A 36 -3.66 15.36 11.01
CA LEU A 36 -3.04 14.26 10.27
C LEU A 36 -1.54 14.49 10.18
N TYR A 37 -0.81 13.40 10.19
CA TYR A 37 0.64 13.38 10.05
C TYR A 37 1.05 12.56 8.85
N GLY A 38 2.15 12.94 8.21
CA GLY A 38 2.82 12.17 7.19
C GLY A 38 4.32 12.43 7.17
N ASP A 39 5.10 11.41 6.82
CA ASP A 39 6.56 11.48 6.67
C ASP A 39 7.06 10.61 5.52
N SER A 40 8.34 10.76 5.19
CA SER A 40 9.01 10.01 4.13
C SER A 40 9.61 8.67 4.62
N GLY A 41 9.44 8.32 5.89
CA GLY A 41 10.24 7.30 6.58
C GLY A 41 9.92 5.85 6.26
N SER A 42 8.86 5.55 5.50
CA SER A 42 8.47 4.17 5.20
C SER A 42 8.23 3.95 3.72
N HIS A 43 8.60 2.77 3.23
CA HIS A 43 8.36 2.36 1.86
C HIS A 43 6.86 2.24 1.53
N ASP A 44 5.99 2.06 2.53
CA ASP A 44 4.54 2.00 2.36
C ASP A 44 3.86 3.37 2.42
N GLY A 45 4.66 4.43 2.56
CA GLY A 45 4.17 5.78 2.43
C GLY A 45 3.37 6.29 3.60
N ASN A 46 4.04 6.60 4.71
CA ASN A 46 3.45 7.38 5.79
C ASN A 46 2.85 8.71 5.32
N ASN A 47 3.11 9.10 4.08
CA ASN A 47 2.48 10.24 3.41
C ASN A 47 1.06 9.96 2.87
N ALA A 48 0.50 8.76 3.00
CA ALA A 48 -0.76 8.39 2.38
C ALA A 48 -1.91 9.38 2.68
N ASN A 49 -2.09 9.76 3.93
CA ASN A 49 -3.14 10.70 4.34
C ASN A 49 -2.88 12.12 3.81
N VAL A 50 -1.63 12.58 3.89
CA VAL A 50 -1.22 13.90 3.39
C VAL A 50 -1.41 13.97 1.88
N LYS A 51 -0.90 12.97 1.13
CA LYS A 51 -1.08 12.89 -0.33
C LYS A 51 -2.55 12.83 -0.73
N TYR A 52 -3.37 12.05 -0.02
CA TYR A 52 -4.79 11.90 -0.31
C TYR A 52 -5.56 13.21 -0.21
N ILE A 53 -5.23 14.04 0.77
CA ILE A 53 -5.91 15.31 1.03
C ILE A 53 -5.32 16.46 0.22
N SER A 54 -3.97 16.55 0.17
CA SER A 54 -3.28 17.75 -0.34
C SER A 54 -2.67 17.61 -1.73
N ASN A 55 -2.57 16.40 -2.27
CA ASN A 55 -1.72 16.04 -3.42
C ASN A 55 -0.21 16.18 -3.19
N TYR A 56 0.22 16.68 -2.04
CA TYR A 56 1.62 16.84 -1.71
C TYR A 56 2.21 15.57 -1.09
N GLN A 57 3.44 15.27 -1.41
CA GLN A 57 4.24 14.23 -0.77
C GLN A 57 5.46 14.90 -0.16
N ASP A 58 5.52 14.94 1.18
CA ASP A 58 6.59 15.60 1.90
C ASP A 58 7.88 14.75 1.88
N PRO A 59 9.03 15.33 1.54
CA PRO A 59 10.31 14.61 1.60
C PRO A 59 10.83 14.42 3.04
N ILE A 60 10.23 15.05 4.03
CA ILE A 60 10.60 14.92 5.44
C ILE A 60 9.37 14.55 6.27
N SER A 61 8.57 15.54 6.67
CA SER A 61 7.33 15.34 7.41
C SER A 61 6.40 16.56 7.32
N SER A 62 5.10 16.31 7.44
CA SER A 62 4.10 17.36 7.39
C SER A 62 2.88 17.03 8.22
N TYR A 63 2.11 18.06 8.53
CA TYR A 63 0.85 17.98 9.24
C TYR A 63 -0.25 18.61 8.40
N ILE A 64 -1.46 18.07 8.49
CA ILE A 64 -2.66 18.71 7.97
C ILE A 64 -3.59 19.00 9.15
N VAL A 65 -4.05 20.23 9.24
CA VAL A 65 -5.19 20.60 10.08
C VAL A 65 -6.40 20.66 9.17
N PHE A 66 -7.33 19.73 9.36
CA PHE A 66 -8.51 19.57 8.53
C PHE A 66 -9.77 19.85 9.37
N PRO A 67 -10.31 21.08 9.36
CA PRO A 67 -11.51 21.43 10.09
C PRO A 67 -12.76 20.86 9.43
N ARG A 68 -13.80 20.54 10.22
CA ARG A 68 -15.11 20.16 9.72
C ARG A 68 -15.73 21.28 8.90
N GLU A 69 -15.57 22.52 9.34
CA GLU A 69 -15.98 23.73 8.63
C GLU A 69 -14.78 24.61 8.31
N GLY A 70 -14.72 25.16 7.09
CA GLY A 70 -13.60 25.96 6.61
C GLY A 70 -12.55 25.17 5.80
N GLU A 71 -11.46 25.83 5.51
CA GLU A 71 -10.43 25.28 4.60
C GLU A 71 -9.32 24.57 5.38
N PRO A 72 -8.94 23.34 4.93
CA PRO A 72 -7.80 22.64 5.50
C PRO A 72 -6.47 23.35 5.16
N SER A 73 -5.48 23.16 6.02
CA SER A 73 -4.13 23.71 5.86
C SER A 73 -3.05 22.64 5.95
N LEU A 74 -1.98 22.83 5.16
CA LEU A 74 -0.80 21.99 5.14
C LEU A 74 0.35 22.71 5.85
N HIS A 75 1.01 22.02 6.78
CA HIS A 75 2.13 22.50 7.57
C HIS A 75 3.34 21.59 7.36
N ILE A 76 4.31 22.05 6.58
CA ILE A 76 5.52 21.28 6.23
C ILE A 76 6.66 21.54 7.21
N SER A 77 7.52 20.57 7.45
CA SER A 77 8.58 20.68 8.45
C SER A 77 9.66 21.70 8.11
N ASN A 78 9.99 21.89 6.83
CA ASN A 78 11.12 22.69 6.41
C ASN A 78 10.73 23.77 5.38
N ARG A 79 10.99 25.04 5.72
CA ARG A 79 10.71 26.22 4.89
C ARG A 79 11.36 26.15 3.50
N LEU A 80 12.46 25.45 3.33
CA LEU A 80 13.13 25.28 2.04
C LEU A 80 12.22 24.63 0.99
N TYR A 81 11.30 23.76 1.40
CA TYR A 81 10.37 23.06 0.50
C TYR A 81 9.05 23.81 0.28
N LEU A 82 8.86 24.96 0.93
CA LEU A 82 7.59 25.70 0.86
C LEU A 82 7.20 26.12 -0.59
N PRO A 83 8.11 26.58 -1.45
CA PRO A 83 7.75 26.89 -2.84
C PRO A 83 7.23 25.64 -3.59
N TYR A 84 7.88 24.50 -3.40
CA TYR A 84 7.45 23.24 -4.01
C TYR A 84 6.14 22.74 -3.42
N ALA A 85 5.97 22.81 -2.11
CA ALA A 85 4.74 22.41 -1.45
C ALA A 85 3.54 23.24 -1.92
N ARG A 86 3.70 24.56 -2.09
CA ARG A 86 2.67 25.46 -2.64
C ARG A 86 2.34 25.16 -4.11
N LEU A 87 3.32 24.70 -4.89
CA LEU A 87 3.12 24.28 -6.26
C LEU A 87 2.29 22.99 -6.35
N MET A 88 2.60 22.03 -5.51
CA MET A 88 2.04 20.68 -5.55
C MET A 88 0.72 20.56 -4.79
N SER A 89 0.60 21.23 -3.65
CA SER A 89 -0.60 21.17 -2.80
C SER A 89 -1.79 21.82 -3.50
N ILE A 90 -2.95 21.18 -3.33
CA ILE A 90 -4.25 21.77 -3.72
C ILE A 90 -4.86 22.60 -2.58
N LEU A 91 -4.25 22.56 -1.38
CA LEU A 91 -4.75 23.30 -0.23
C LEU A 91 -4.37 24.77 -0.34
N PRO A 92 -5.31 25.68 -0.07
CA PRO A 92 -5.08 27.12 -0.25
C PRO A 92 -4.06 27.67 0.75
N GLN A 93 -3.98 27.06 1.94
CA GLN A 93 -3.03 27.46 2.97
C GLN A 93 -1.94 26.39 3.13
N THR A 94 -0.69 26.79 2.86
CA THR A 94 0.50 25.95 3.00
C THR A 94 1.60 26.78 3.66
N ASP A 95 2.02 26.38 4.86
CA ASP A 95 3.00 27.05 5.69
C ASP A 95 4.07 26.09 6.22
N ALA A 96 5.19 26.65 6.70
CA ALA A 96 6.24 25.88 7.33
C ALA A 96 6.10 25.95 8.86
N VAL A 97 6.37 24.83 9.54
CA VAL A 97 6.34 24.73 11.02
C VAL A 97 7.64 25.19 11.68
N ASP A 98 8.69 25.45 10.90
CA ASP A 98 10.01 25.88 11.37
C ASP A 98 10.54 25.05 12.54
N TYR A 99 10.45 23.71 12.41
CA TYR A 99 10.87 22.70 13.40
C TYR A 99 10.04 22.64 14.71
N ASP A 100 8.97 23.44 14.84
CA ASP A 100 8.04 23.36 15.97
C ASP A 100 6.60 23.08 15.52
N PRO A 101 6.30 21.84 15.14
CA PRO A 101 4.96 21.48 14.69
C PRO A 101 3.91 21.58 15.82
N GLY A 102 4.33 21.44 17.07
CA GLY A 102 3.44 21.59 18.22
C GLY A 102 2.80 22.98 18.22
N ARG A 103 3.61 24.02 18.23
CA ARG A 103 3.15 25.42 18.23
C ARG A 103 2.47 25.82 16.91
N ALA A 104 2.96 25.33 15.78
CA ALA A 104 2.37 25.70 14.48
C ALA A 104 0.91 25.21 14.37
N VAL A 105 0.66 23.96 14.72
CA VAL A 105 -0.68 23.37 14.71
C VAL A 105 -1.56 24.00 15.80
N GLU A 106 -1.03 24.22 17.01
CA GLU A 106 -1.77 24.94 18.09
C GLU A 106 -2.23 26.32 17.60
N ARG A 107 -1.33 27.12 17.03
CA ARG A 107 -1.68 28.44 16.49
C ARG A 107 -2.82 28.33 15.48
N ARG A 108 -2.72 27.37 14.55
CA ARG A 108 -3.78 27.16 13.57
C ARG A 108 -5.13 26.78 14.18
N LEU A 109 -5.14 25.95 15.20
CA LEU A 109 -6.36 25.61 15.91
C LEU A 109 -7.01 26.81 16.60
N ARG A 110 -6.20 27.69 17.21
CA ARG A 110 -6.67 28.96 17.80
C ARG A 110 -7.21 29.94 16.76
N GLU A 111 -6.54 30.07 15.60
CA GLU A 111 -7.01 30.90 14.48
C GLU A 111 -8.40 30.43 13.98
N LEU A 112 -8.67 29.14 14.08
CA LEU A 112 -9.96 28.54 13.70
C LEU A 112 -11.01 28.57 14.83
N GLY A 113 -10.64 29.00 16.05
CA GLY A 113 -11.51 28.95 17.23
C GLY A 113 -11.80 27.52 17.72
N LEU A 114 -10.91 26.57 17.44
CA LEU A 114 -11.09 25.15 17.72
C LEU A 114 -10.25 24.65 18.91
N GLU A 115 -9.68 25.55 19.70
CA GLU A 115 -8.84 25.25 20.87
C GLU A 115 -9.61 24.60 22.02
N LYS A 116 -10.94 24.51 21.93
CA LYS A 116 -11.84 23.85 22.89
C LYS A 116 -12.66 22.73 22.27
N GLY A 117 -12.43 22.45 20.99
CA GLY A 117 -13.20 21.48 20.22
C GLY A 117 -12.77 20.02 20.44
N VAL A 118 -13.46 19.13 19.75
CA VAL A 118 -13.10 17.71 19.66
C VAL A 118 -12.10 17.53 18.53
N ILE A 119 -10.86 17.22 18.88
CA ILE A 119 -9.71 17.08 17.99
C ILE A 119 -9.47 15.60 17.71
N GLY A 120 -9.71 15.17 16.48
CA GLY A 120 -9.42 13.81 16.02
C GLY A 120 -7.95 13.67 15.59
N LEU A 121 -7.22 12.76 16.22
CA LEU A 121 -5.85 12.46 15.91
C LEU A 121 -5.79 11.25 14.97
N VAL A 122 -5.21 11.43 13.77
CA VAL A 122 -5.05 10.37 12.78
C VAL A 122 -3.61 9.85 12.82
N GLY A 123 -3.43 8.54 13.06
CA GLY A 123 -2.13 7.90 13.18
C GLY A 123 -1.74 7.53 14.62
N LEU A 124 -2.72 7.27 15.49
CA LEU A 124 -2.44 6.78 16.84
C LEU A 124 -2.30 5.26 16.94
N ARG A 125 -2.79 4.53 15.95
CA ARG A 125 -2.80 3.06 15.93
C ARG A 125 -2.33 2.53 14.58
N GLY A 126 -1.74 1.36 14.62
CA GLY A 126 -1.37 0.60 13.43
C GLY A 126 0.12 0.70 13.08
N ILE A 127 0.70 -0.45 12.82
CA ILE A 127 2.12 -0.59 12.41
C ILE A 127 2.38 -0.14 10.97
N LEU A 128 1.33 -0.03 10.17
CA LEU A 128 1.42 0.27 8.73
C LEU A 128 0.98 1.70 8.40
N HIS A 129 0.66 2.50 9.42
CA HIS A 129 0.25 3.89 9.27
C HIS A 129 1.28 4.77 9.94
N GLY A 130 1.57 5.93 9.35
CA GLY A 130 2.44 6.91 9.98
C GLY A 130 2.01 7.21 11.40
N SER A 131 2.92 7.05 12.33
CA SER A 131 2.62 7.28 13.74
C SER A 131 2.81 8.75 14.07
N LEU A 132 1.78 9.37 14.60
CA LEU A 132 1.85 10.75 15.08
C LEU A 132 2.92 10.86 16.18
N PRO A 133 3.94 11.75 16.03
CA PRO A 133 5.00 11.89 17.03
C PRO A 133 4.47 12.35 18.39
N SER A 134 5.02 11.81 19.48
CA SER A 134 4.55 12.12 20.84
C SER A 134 4.82 13.57 21.25
N GLY A 135 5.96 14.15 20.86
CA GLY A 135 6.33 15.51 21.27
C GLY A 135 5.27 16.58 20.93
N PRO A 136 4.84 16.73 19.66
CA PRO A 136 3.75 17.62 19.32
C PRO A 136 2.45 17.29 20.05
N MET A 137 2.12 16.02 20.22
CA MET A 137 0.94 15.55 20.92
C MET A 137 0.89 15.98 22.39
N ASP A 138 2.05 15.84 23.09
CA ASP A 138 2.20 16.28 24.48
C ASP A 138 2.10 17.80 24.60
N HIS A 139 2.63 18.54 23.61
CA HIS A 139 2.47 19.99 23.53
C HIS A 139 0.99 20.38 23.41
N TRP A 140 0.23 19.78 22.49
CA TRP A 140 -1.18 20.09 22.30
C TRP A 140 -2.02 19.78 23.54
N ARG A 141 -1.78 18.65 24.22
CA ARG A 141 -2.50 18.29 25.45
C ARG A 141 -2.27 19.31 26.56
N LYS A 142 -1.06 19.89 26.65
CA LYS A 142 -0.75 20.93 27.64
C LYS A 142 -1.29 22.31 27.24
N ALA A 143 -1.18 22.68 25.97
CA ALA A 143 -1.55 24.00 25.49
C ALA A 143 -3.05 24.18 25.28
N LEU A 144 -3.79 23.07 25.08
CA LEU A 144 -5.22 23.03 24.74
C LEU A 144 -5.99 22.20 25.78
N GLU A 145 -5.84 22.54 27.07
CA GLU A 145 -6.43 21.79 28.20
C GLU A 145 -7.96 21.63 28.13
N SER A 146 -8.63 22.56 27.45
CA SER A 146 -10.08 22.52 27.26
C SER A 146 -10.54 21.73 26.04
N ALA A 147 -9.61 21.24 25.20
CA ALA A 147 -9.94 20.40 24.06
C ALA A 147 -10.10 18.92 24.45
N SER A 148 -10.89 18.20 23.68
CA SER A 148 -10.98 16.74 23.77
C SER A 148 -10.21 16.10 22.62
N PHE A 149 -9.28 15.18 22.92
CA PHE A 149 -8.49 14.45 21.93
C PHE A 149 -9.01 13.02 21.78
N VAL A 150 -9.41 12.67 20.56
CA VAL A 150 -9.97 11.35 20.24
C VAL A 150 -9.16 10.67 19.14
N ASP A 151 -9.14 9.33 19.13
CA ASP A 151 -8.53 8.57 18.06
C ASP A 151 -9.44 8.58 16.81
N ALA A 152 -8.92 9.09 15.71
CA ALA A 152 -9.59 9.16 14.42
C ALA A 152 -8.82 8.38 13.31
N THR A 153 -7.91 7.45 13.69
CA THR A 153 -7.04 6.72 12.78
C THR A 153 -7.83 6.00 11.69
N ASP A 154 -8.93 5.33 12.05
CA ASP A 154 -9.71 4.54 11.10
C ASP A 154 -10.57 5.39 10.15
N LEU A 155 -10.86 6.64 10.50
CA LEU A 155 -11.74 7.51 9.71
C LEU A 155 -11.25 7.67 8.27
N LEU A 156 -9.95 7.95 8.08
CA LEU A 156 -9.36 8.12 6.75
C LEU A 156 -9.22 6.79 5.99
N ALA A 157 -8.91 5.71 6.70
CA ALA A 157 -8.86 4.38 6.11
C ALA A 157 -10.22 3.98 5.53
N GLU A 158 -11.30 4.24 6.27
CA GLU A 158 -12.67 4.00 5.83
C GLU A 158 -13.06 4.85 4.61
N VAL A 159 -12.63 6.12 4.55
CA VAL A 159 -12.89 6.99 3.38
C VAL A 159 -12.14 6.48 2.15
N ARG A 160 -10.89 6.02 2.30
CA ARG A 160 -10.06 5.52 1.21
C ARG A 160 -10.42 4.11 0.75
N LEU A 161 -11.25 3.40 1.52
CA LEU A 161 -11.62 2.01 1.23
C LEU A 161 -12.28 1.88 -0.16
N ILE A 162 -13.17 2.79 -0.51
CA ILE A 162 -13.85 2.82 -1.81
C ILE A 162 -13.16 3.82 -2.74
N LYS A 163 -12.59 3.32 -3.82
CA LYS A 163 -11.84 4.11 -4.78
C LYS A 163 -12.75 4.81 -5.78
N SER A 164 -12.43 6.06 -6.09
CA SER A 164 -13.10 6.77 -7.18
C SER A 164 -12.65 6.25 -8.55
N LYS A 165 -13.36 6.63 -9.60
CA LYS A 165 -12.98 6.31 -10.99
C LYS A 165 -11.63 6.92 -11.36
N GLU A 166 -11.31 8.12 -10.86
CA GLU A 166 -10.03 8.76 -11.10
C GLU A 166 -8.90 8.02 -10.38
N GLU A 167 -9.09 7.64 -9.12
CA GLU A 167 -8.13 6.82 -8.36
C GLU A 167 -7.87 5.49 -9.06
N LEU A 168 -8.91 4.78 -9.50
CA LEU A 168 -8.77 3.52 -10.22
C LEU A 168 -7.99 3.68 -11.53
N THR A 169 -8.09 4.84 -12.20
CA THR A 169 -7.29 5.13 -13.39
C THR A 169 -5.80 5.21 -13.05
N TRP A 170 -5.44 5.83 -11.94
CA TRP A 170 -4.05 5.92 -11.49
C TRP A 170 -3.53 4.56 -10.98
N PHE A 171 -4.35 3.78 -10.28
CA PHE A 171 -4.00 2.41 -9.89
C PHE A 171 -3.74 1.50 -11.09
N ARG A 172 -4.57 1.60 -12.16
CA ARG A 172 -4.33 0.84 -13.41
C ARG A 172 -3.03 1.26 -14.09
N ARG A 173 -2.67 2.54 -14.03
CA ARG A 173 -1.37 3.01 -14.51
C ARG A 173 -0.22 2.43 -13.68
N GLY A 174 -0.31 2.44 -12.35
CA GLY A 174 0.65 1.78 -11.47
C GLY A 174 0.78 0.28 -11.72
N ALA A 175 -0.34 -0.41 -11.95
CA ALA A 175 -0.34 -1.82 -12.32
C ALA A 175 0.39 -2.08 -13.65
N ALA A 176 0.17 -1.25 -14.66
CA ALA A 176 0.89 -1.35 -15.94
C ALA A 176 2.40 -1.12 -15.78
N LEU A 177 2.83 -0.20 -14.90
CA LEU A 177 4.24 -0.01 -14.57
C LEU A 177 4.83 -1.24 -13.86
N THR A 178 4.05 -1.91 -13.03
CA THR A 178 4.46 -3.16 -12.38
C THR A 178 4.59 -4.30 -13.40
N ASP A 179 3.69 -4.39 -14.38
CA ASP A 179 3.78 -5.36 -15.48
C ASP A 179 5.06 -5.16 -16.30
N MET A 180 5.46 -3.91 -16.58
CA MET A 180 6.73 -3.60 -17.25
C MET A 180 7.95 -4.12 -16.49
N ALA A 181 7.90 -4.17 -15.15
CA ALA A 181 8.98 -4.73 -14.35
C ALA A 181 9.15 -6.24 -14.58
N PHE A 182 8.05 -6.99 -14.65
CA PHE A 182 8.10 -8.43 -14.97
C PHE A 182 8.57 -8.68 -16.40
N GLU A 183 8.09 -7.92 -17.37
CA GLU A 183 8.58 -8.00 -18.76
C GLU A 183 10.07 -7.70 -18.87
N ALA A 184 10.57 -6.72 -18.12
CA ALA A 184 11.97 -6.37 -18.08
C ALA A 184 12.83 -7.48 -17.46
N LEU A 185 12.37 -8.11 -16.36
CA LEU A 185 13.04 -9.26 -15.78
C LEU A 185 13.11 -10.43 -16.77
N GLU A 186 12.01 -10.78 -17.42
CA GLU A 186 11.98 -11.86 -18.42
C GLU A 186 12.97 -11.63 -19.56
N LYS A 187 13.06 -10.39 -20.06
CA LYS A 187 13.92 -10.02 -21.18
C LYS A 187 15.40 -9.89 -20.79
N LYS A 188 15.72 -9.33 -19.60
CA LYS A 188 17.08 -8.88 -19.25
C LYS A 188 17.76 -9.70 -18.17
N ALA A 189 17.02 -10.37 -17.27
CA ALA A 189 17.64 -11.12 -16.18
C ALA A 189 18.35 -12.39 -16.69
N ARG A 190 19.52 -12.68 -16.13
CA ARG A 190 20.39 -13.80 -16.52
C ARG A 190 21.07 -14.39 -15.29
N ALA A 191 21.40 -15.66 -15.33
CA ALA A 191 22.30 -16.27 -14.34
C ALA A 191 23.62 -15.49 -14.25
N GLY A 192 24.20 -15.43 -13.06
CA GLY A 192 25.39 -14.63 -12.74
C GLY A 192 25.11 -13.21 -12.26
N MET A 193 23.92 -12.67 -12.49
CA MET A 193 23.48 -11.39 -11.92
C MET A 193 23.22 -11.51 -10.42
N THR A 194 23.36 -10.43 -9.68
CA THR A 194 23.00 -10.35 -8.26
C THR A 194 21.53 -9.97 -8.09
N ASP A 195 20.95 -10.23 -6.91
CA ASP A 195 19.59 -9.76 -6.59
C ASP A 195 19.49 -8.24 -6.72
N PHE A 196 20.54 -7.46 -6.35
CA PHE A 196 20.59 -6.01 -6.57
C PHE A 196 20.54 -5.62 -8.04
N GLN A 197 21.16 -6.39 -8.94
CA GLN A 197 21.08 -6.15 -10.38
C GLN A 197 19.67 -6.45 -10.91
N LEU A 198 18.96 -7.43 -10.34
CA LEU A 198 17.54 -7.65 -10.64
C LEU A 198 16.70 -6.48 -10.18
N ALA A 199 16.93 -5.96 -8.96
CA ALA A 199 16.23 -4.77 -8.44
C ALA A 199 16.49 -3.53 -9.34
N ALA A 200 17.69 -3.37 -9.86
CA ALA A 200 18.04 -2.31 -10.80
C ALA A 200 17.29 -2.45 -12.15
N ILE A 201 17.15 -3.68 -12.68
CA ILE A 201 16.34 -3.95 -13.89
C ILE A 201 14.86 -3.57 -13.63
N ILE A 202 14.32 -3.93 -12.47
CA ILE A 202 12.95 -3.60 -12.05
C ILE A 202 12.77 -2.08 -12.05
N ALA A 203 13.58 -1.36 -11.28
CA ALA A 203 13.48 0.09 -11.15
C ALA A 203 13.68 0.80 -12.49
N GLY A 204 14.68 0.41 -13.27
CA GLY A 204 14.99 0.97 -14.59
C GLY A 204 13.92 0.74 -15.65
N SER A 205 12.95 -0.16 -15.41
CA SER A 205 11.86 -0.42 -16.35
C SER A 205 10.74 0.61 -16.27
N TYR A 206 10.42 1.11 -15.09
CA TYR A 206 9.27 2.00 -14.87
C TYR A 206 9.66 3.46 -14.56
N MET A 207 10.85 3.73 -13.99
CA MET A 207 11.25 5.11 -13.65
C MET A 207 11.25 6.06 -14.85
N PRO A 208 11.72 5.67 -16.08
CA PRO A 208 11.64 6.54 -17.25
C PRO A 208 10.20 6.89 -17.68
N HIS A 209 9.21 6.14 -17.19
CA HIS A 209 7.79 6.35 -17.48
C HIS A 209 7.04 7.07 -16.35
N GLY A 210 7.77 7.72 -15.44
CA GLY A 210 7.21 8.42 -14.29
C GLY A 210 6.77 7.49 -13.16
N GLY A 211 7.25 6.24 -13.17
CA GLY A 211 7.03 5.28 -12.10
C GLY A 211 7.94 5.52 -10.90
N MET A 212 7.44 5.21 -9.72
CA MET A 212 8.20 5.24 -8.46
C MET A 212 8.20 3.88 -7.80
N ASN A 213 9.25 3.60 -7.03
CA ASN A 213 9.31 2.39 -6.23
C ASN A 213 8.34 2.49 -5.04
N ARG A 214 7.43 1.52 -4.93
CA ARG A 214 6.56 1.37 -3.77
C ARG A 214 6.95 0.14 -2.96
N VAL A 215 7.03 -1.02 -3.63
CA VAL A 215 7.55 -2.27 -3.08
C VAL A 215 8.44 -2.93 -4.11
N THR A 216 9.64 -3.30 -3.72
CA THR A 216 10.55 -4.11 -4.53
C THR A 216 11.20 -5.15 -3.63
N PHE A 217 10.46 -6.20 -3.36
CA PHE A 217 11.00 -7.40 -2.73
C PHE A 217 11.40 -8.36 -3.83
N VAL A 218 12.70 -8.63 -3.92
CA VAL A 218 13.29 -9.58 -4.86
C VAL A 218 14.46 -10.26 -4.20
N GLY A 219 14.46 -11.59 -4.17
CA GLY A 219 15.52 -12.36 -3.57
C GLY A 219 15.57 -13.77 -4.16
N SER A 220 16.75 -14.36 -4.20
CA SER A 220 16.98 -15.65 -4.83
C SER A 220 17.46 -16.71 -3.87
N THR A 221 17.07 -17.96 -4.12
CA THR A 221 17.52 -19.12 -3.36
C THR A 221 17.61 -20.36 -4.23
N SER A 222 18.42 -21.35 -3.82
CA SER A 222 18.44 -22.64 -4.48
C SER A 222 17.15 -23.41 -4.23
N MET A 223 16.51 -23.92 -5.29
CA MET A 223 15.33 -24.79 -5.12
C MET A 223 15.67 -26.12 -4.44
N ALA A 224 16.90 -26.62 -4.60
CA ALA A 224 17.34 -27.87 -3.98
C ALA A 224 17.67 -27.69 -2.49
N LYS A 225 18.35 -26.58 -2.14
CA LYS A 225 18.77 -26.25 -0.77
C LYS A 225 18.41 -24.80 -0.45
N PRO A 226 17.12 -24.52 -0.21
CA PRO A 226 16.69 -23.15 0.01
C PRO A 226 17.19 -22.61 1.36
N HIS A 227 17.59 -21.35 1.37
CA HIS A 227 17.98 -20.57 2.56
C HIS A 227 17.12 -19.31 2.73
N LEU A 228 16.25 -19.06 1.77
CA LEU A 228 15.33 -17.93 1.72
C LEU A 228 13.98 -18.44 1.24
N ILE A 229 12.94 -18.01 1.92
CA ILE A 229 11.56 -18.29 1.55
C ILE A 229 10.76 -16.99 1.57
N PHE A 230 9.60 -16.96 0.93
CA PHE A 230 8.63 -15.91 1.16
C PHE A 230 8.28 -15.81 2.66
N PRO A 231 8.22 -14.62 3.29
CA PRO A 231 8.36 -13.27 2.73
C PRO A 231 9.76 -12.63 2.90
N CYS A 232 10.83 -13.39 2.94
CA CYS A 232 12.18 -12.91 3.22
C CYS A 232 12.98 -12.56 1.96
N GLN A 233 12.33 -12.15 0.89
CA GLN A 233 12.95 -11.86 -0.42
C GLN A 233 13.52 -10.44 -0.52
N TYR A 234 14.55 -10.15 0.26
CA TYR A 234 15.30 -8.89 0.15
C TYR A 234 16.49 -9.02 -0.79
N PRO A 235 16.80 -7.97 -1.59
CA PRO A 235 17.96 -7.99 -2.48
C PRO A 235 19.28 -8.20 -1.74
N SER A 236 20.15 -9.02 -2.30
CA SER A 236 21.46 -9.34 -1.76
C SER A 236 22.55 -9.33 -2.85
N HIS A 237 23.80 -9.46 -2.43
CA HIS A 237 24.92 -9.68 -3.35
C HIS A 237 25.02 -11.12 -3.89
N ARG A 238 24.07 -11.98 -3.52
CA ARG A 238 24.02 -13.34 -4.04
C ARG A 238 23.83 -13.31 -5.55
N LYS A 239 24.69 -14.05 -6.27
CA LYS A 239 24.55 -14.28 -7.71
C LYS A 239 23.56 -15.40 -7.95
N ILE A 240 22.53 -15.15 -8.75
CA ILE A 240 21.58 -16.15 -9.18
C ILE A 240 22.24 -17.21 -10.06
N ARG A 241 21.85 -18.45 -9.91
CA ARG A 241 22.47 -19.61 -10.58
C ARG A 241 21.39 -20.49 -11.19
N ARG A 242 21.78 -21.30 -12.15
CA ARG A 242 20.92 -22.38 -12.69
C ARG A 242 20.40 -23.25 -11.53
N GLY A 243 19.08 -23.52 -11.51
CA GLY A 243 18.42 -24.27 -10.47
C GLY A 243 17.96 -23.44 -9.26
N ASP A 244 18.12 -22.10 -9.33
CA ASP A 244 17.54 -21.19 -8.36
C ASP A 244 16.10 -20.83 -8.69
N VAL A 245 15.37 -20.40 -7.66
CA VAL A 245 14.15 -19.62 -7.78
C VAL A 245 14.41 -18.21 -7.31
N VAL A 246 13.88 -17.23 -8.03
CA VAL A 246 13.77 -15.83 -7.58
C VAL A 246 12.34 -15.61 -7.15
N LEU A 247 12.17 -15.11 -5.94
CA LEU A 247 10.87 -14.73 -5.36
C LEU A 247 10.71 -13.23 -5.50
N THR A 248 9.52 -12.79 -5.90
CA THR A 248 9.25 -11.38 -6.12
C THR A 248 7.93 -10.94 -5.52
N GLU A 249 7.92 -9.71 -5.00
CA GLU A 249 6.74 -8.93 -4.68
C GLU A 249 6.99 -7.51 -5.14
N LEU A 250 6.30 -7.09 -6.19
CA LEU A 250 6.59 -5.83 -6.87
C LEU A 250 5.37 -4.91 -6.90
N SER A 251 5.61 -3.64 -6.59
CA SER A 251 4.66 -2.55 -6.75
C SER A 251 5.37 -1.32 -7.30
N ALA A 252 5.16 -1.02 -8.57
CA ALA A 252 5.52 0.27 -9.14
C ALA A 252 4.33 1.22 -9.01
N GLY A 253 4.56 2.45 -8.55
CA GLY A 253 3.53 3.45 -8.35
C GLY A 253 3.56 4.56 -9.39
N TYR A 254 2.40 5.07 -9.74
CA TYR A 254 2.21 6.36 -10.38
C TYR A 254 1.63 7.31 -9.35
N GLU A 255 2.36 8.37 -8.98
CA GLU A 255 1.91 9.31 -7.94
C GLU A 255 1.48 8.62 -6.62
N MET A 256 2.22 7.61 -6.19
CA MET A 256 1.93 6.69 -5.07
C MET A 256 0.81 5.66 -5.32
N TYR A 257 0.03 5.75 -6.38
CA TYR A 257 -1.00 4.77 -6.73
C TYR A 257 -0.37 3.59 -7.47
N SER A 258 -0.41 2.40 -6.90
CA SER A 258 0.34 1.24 -7.41
C SER A 258 -0.51 -0.01 -7.53
N GLY A 259 -0.09 -0.91 -8.41
CA GLY A 259 -0.60 -2.27 -8.45
C GLY A 259 0.46 -3.25 -7.97
N GLN A 260 0.12 -4.09 -6.99
CA GLN A 260 1.01 -5.10 -6.46
C GLN A 260 0.84 -6.43 -7.20
N ALA A 261 1.94 -7.09 -7.51
CA ALA A 261 1.92 -8.41 -8.13
C ALA A 261 3.12 -9.28 -7.71
N HIS A 262 2.93 -10.60 -7.79
CA HIS A 262 3.88 -11.60 -7.31
C HIS A 262 4.08 -12.69 -8.36
N ARG A 263 5.33 -12.94 -8.74
CA ARG A 263 5.69 -13.99 -9.72
C ARG A 263 6.96 -14.71 -9.27
N PRO A 264 6.93 -16.02 -9.11
CA PRO A 264 8.15 -16.81 -8.96
C PRO A 264 8.87 -16.95 -10.31
N ILE A 265 10.22 -16.97 -10.30
CA ILE A 265 11.04 -17.04 -11.51
C ILE A 265 12.07 -18.16 -11.34
N SER A 266 12.10 -19.12 -12.25
CA SER A 266 13.13 -20.17 -12.30
C SER A 266 14.31 -19.75 -13.17
N VAL A 267 15.52 -20.15 -12.78
CA VAL A 267 16.77 -19.77 -13.46
C VAL A 267 17.34 -20.96 -14.24
N GLY A 268 17.49 -20.83 -15.55
CA GLY A 268 18.17 -21.79 -16.42
C GLY A 268 17.46 -23.12 -16.65
N GLY A 269 16.23 -23.27 -16.16
CA GLY A 269 15.42 -24.47 -16.32
C GLY A 269 14.03 -24.30 -15.74
N GLY A 270 13.22 -25.37 -15.73
CA GLY A 270 11.93 -25.39 -15.04
C GLY A 270 12.09 -25.46 -13.52
N PRO A 271 11.01 -25.22 -12.77
CA PRO A 271 11.01 -25.43 -11.32
C PRO A 271 11.18 -26.93 -10.98
N THR A 272 11.68 -27.20 -9.78
CA THR A 272 11.63 -28.57 -9.23
C THR A 272 10.18 -28.99 -8.96
N ALA A 273 9.94 -30.32 -8.85
CA ALA A 273 8.58 -30.84 -8.65
C ALA A 273 7.87 -30.20 -7.45
N ILE A 274 8.57 -29.98 -6.34
CA ILE A 274 7.98 -29.33 -5.16
C ILE A 274 7.63 -27.86 -5.41
N TYR A 275 8.48 -27.08 -6.07
CA TYR A 275 8.17 -25.69 -6.39
C TYR A 275 7.07 -25.57 -7.46
N GLN A 276 7.02 -26.52 -8.40
CA GLN A 276 5.89 -26.61 -9.34
C GLN A 276 4.57 -26.86 -8.59
N ARG A 277 4.57 -27.80 -7.61
CA ARG A 277 3.37 -28.10 -6.80
C ARG A 277 2.94 -26.89 -5.94
N LEU A 278 3.89 -26.21 -5.29
CA LEU A 278 3.61 -24.96 -4.55
C LEU A 278 2.94 -23.91 -5.45
N PHE A 279 3.45 -23.76 -6.66
CA PHE A 279 2.89 -22.83 -7.65
C PHE A 279 1.47 -23.20 -8.07
N GLU A 280 1.21 -24.47 -8.39
CA GLU A 280 -0.10 -24.96 -8.79
C GLU A 280 -1.15 -24.72 -7.70
N VAL A 281 -0.81 -25.01 -6.44
CA VAL A 281 -1.71 -24.78 -5.30
C VAL A 281 -1.93 -23.29 -5.08
N ALA A 282 -0.88 -22.45 -5.22
CA ALA A 282 -1.01 -21.01 -5.12
C ALA A 282 -1.91 -20.42 -6.20
N VAL A 283 -1.81 -20.90 -7.45
CA VAL A 283 -2.69 -20.50 -8.55
C VAL A 283 -4.13 -20.93 -8.29
N GLN A 284 -4.35 -22.16 -7.86
CA GLN A 284 -5.69 -22.65 -7.50
C GLN A 284 -6.33 -21.82 -6.38
N ALA A 285 -5.54 -21.48 -5.34
CA ALA A 285 -6.02 -20.62 -4.26
C ALA A 285 -6.35 -19.21 -4.78
N TYR A 286 -5.50 -18.65 -5.64
CA TYR A 286 -5.77 -17.35 -6.29
C TYR A 286 -7.07 -17.38 -7.08
N GLU A 287 -7.27 -18.37 -7.94
CA GLU A 287 -8.46 -18.51 -8.78
C GLU A 287 -9.74 -18.70 -7.95
N ARG A 288 -9.69 -19.54 -6.91
CA ARG A 288 -10.85 -19.73 -6.00
C ARG A 288 -11.21 -18.42 -5.30
N VAL A 289 -10.22 -17.68 -4.76
CA VAL A 289 -10.45 -16.38 -4.11
C VAL A 289 -10.95 -15.35 -5.12
N PHE A 290 -10.35 -15.27 -6.30
CA PHE A 290 -10.77 -14.35 -7.36
C PHE A 290 -12.24 -14.57 -7.75
N ASN A 291 -12.67 -15.83 -7.90
CA ASN A 291 -14.03 -16.18 -8.32
C ASN A 291 -15.09 -15.93 -7.23
N VAL A 292 -14.73 -15.98 -5.95
CA VAL A 292 -15.68 -15.69 -4.86
C VAL A 292 -15.84 -14.20 -4.60
N LEU A 293 -14.87 -13.36 -5.01
CA LEU A 293 -14.86 -11.94 -4.73
C LEU A 293 -15.89 -11.16 -5.57
N LYS A 294 -16.94 -10.71 -4.89
CA LYS A 294 -17.98 -9.80 -5.40
C LYS A 294 -18.58 -8.99 -4.26
N PRO A 295 -19.32 -7.91 -4.52
CA PRO A 295 -20.04 -7.21 -3.47
C PRO A 295 -20.91 -8.17 -2.65
N GLY A 296 -20.80 -8.10 -1.31
CA GLY A 296 -21.48 -8.98 -0.38
C GLY A 296 -20.69 -10.21 0.08
N SER A 297 -19.57 -10.56 -0.57
CA SER A 297 -18.69 -11.63 -0.08
C SER A 297 -18.05 -11.25 1.26
N THR A 298 -17.85 -12.23 2.13
CA THR A 298 -17.31 -12.04 3.47
C THR A 298 -15.87 -12.54 3.59
N ASN A 299 -15.21 -12.17 4.68
CA ASN A 299 -13.92 -12.76 5.04
C ASN A 299 -13.98 -14.28 5.16
N LEU A 300 -15.10 -14.85 5.62
CA LEU A 300 -15.30 -16.30 5.73
C LEU A 300 -15.36 -16.99 4.34
N ASP A 301 -16.01 -16.34 3.37
CA ASP A 301 -16.05 -16.85 1.99
C ASP A 301 -14.65 -16.91 1.39
N ILE A 302 -13.85 -15.85 1.62
CA ILE A 302 -12.46 -15.76 1.15
C ILE A 302 -11.59 -16.83 1.81
N GLN A 303 -11.73 -17.03 3.13
CA GLN A 303 -11.00 -18.07 3.85
C GLN A 303 -11.34 -19.47 3.35
N LYS A 304 -12.62 -19.76 3.16
CA LYS A 304 -13.09 -21.03 2.60
C LYS A 304 -12.54 -21.26 1.20
N ALA A 305 -12.47 -20.22 0.37
CA ALA A 305 -11.89 -20.32 -0.97
C ALA A 305 -10.37 -20.62 -0.92
N ALA A 306 -9.66 -20.03 0.04
CA ALA A 306 -8.22 -20.21 0.21
C ALA A 306 -7.82 -21.49 0.96
N SER A 307 -8.78 -22.23 1.58
CA SER A 307 -8.52 -23.46 2.37
C SER A 307 -7.85 -24.57 1.58
N ILE A 308 -7.93 -24.52 0.24
CA ILE A 308 -7.21 -25.44 -0.66
C ILE A 308 -5.73 -25.60 -0.29
N ILE A 309 -5.09 -24.54 0.22
CA ILE A 309 -3.69 -24.60 0.64
C ILE A 309 -3.50 -25.64 1.76
N GLN A 310 -4.42 -25.65 2.73
CA GLN A 310 -4.39 -26.62 3.84
C GLN A 310 -4.89 -28.00 3.41
N GLU A 311 -5.91 -28.07 2.55
CA GLU A 311 -6.44 -29.29 1.97
C GLU A 311 -5.35 -30.09 1.22
N GLU A 312 -4.42 -29.37 0.56
CA GLU A 312 -3.27 -29.93 -0.15
C GLU A 312 -2.03 -30.17 0.75
N GLY A 313 -2.19 -30.03 2.07
CA GLY A 313 -1.15 -30.30 3.05
C GLY A 313 -0.06 -29.23 3.19
N PHE A 314 -0.32 -28.01 2.70
CA PHE A 314 0.60 -26.88 2.82
C PHE A 314 0.16 -25.88 3.90
N SER A 315 0.98 -24.88 4.15
CA SER A 315 0.75 -23.80 5.10
C SER A 315 0.96 -22.44 4.44
N THR A 316 0.76 -21.36 5.22
CA THR A 316 1.03 -19.98 4.80
C THR A 316 1.86 -19.26 5.85
N PHE A 317 2.53 -18.16 5.48
CA PHE A 317 3.23 -17.28 6.42
C PHE A 317 2.59 -15.90 6.52
N ASP A 318 1.89 -15.44 5.49
CA ASP A 318 1.29 -14.12 5.44
C ASP A 318 -0.18 -14.19 5.00
N VAL A 319 -0.85 -13.04 5.05
CA VAL A 319 -2.25 -12.90 4.62
C VAL A 319 -2.46 -13.36 3.19
N THR A 320 -3.58 -13.98 2.93
CA THR A 320 -3.98 -14.39 1.57
C THR A 320 -4.55 -13.23 0.77
N LEU A 321 -5.14 -12.26 1.47
CA LEU A 321 -5.73 -11.07 0.87
C LEU A 321 -5.62 -9.88 1.81
N HIS A 322 -5.36 -8.70 1.24
CA HIS A 322 -5.51 -7.44 1.98
C HIS A 322 -6.06 -6.32 1.08
N GLY A 323 -6.62 -5.29 1.71
CA GLY A 323 -6.99 -4.05 1.03
C GLY A 323 -5.77 -3.28 0.55
N TRP A 324 -5.93 -2.53 -0.52
CA TRP A 324 -4.87 -1.76 -1.14
C TRP A 324 -5.30 -0.33 -1.47
N GLY A 325 -4.38 0.59 -1.25
CA GLY A 325 -4.57 2.01 -1.49
C GLY A 325 -3.24 2.72 -1.65
N LEU A 326 -3.14 3.92 -1.10
CA LEU A 326 -1.87 4.64 -0.97
C LEU A 326 -0.94 3.94 0.04
N GLN A 327 -1.47 3.01 0.80
CA GLN A 327 -0.81 2.09 1.74
C GLN A 327 -1.62 0.80 1.82
N ILE A 328 -1.16 -0.18 2.60
CA ILE A 328 -1.98 -1.36 2.95
C ILE A 328 -3.19 -0.88 3.75
N GLU A 329 -4.37 -1.31 3.33
CA GLU A 329 -5.66 -0.95 3.93
C GLU A 329 -6.42 -2.20 4.40
N PRO A 330 -7.47 -2.05 5.22
CA PRO A 330 -8.39 -3.15 5.50
C PRO A 330 -9.08 -3.64 4.21
N PRO A 331 -9.54 -4.91 4.16
CA PRO A 331 -9.38 -5.95 5.18
C PRO A 331 -8.01 -6.61 5.14
N ARG A 332 -7.72 -7.43 6.14
CA ARG A 332 -6.62 -8.41 6.08
C ARG A 332 -7.22 -9.79 6.37
N VAL A 333 -7.16 -10.68 5.40
CA VAL A 333 -7.77 -12.01 5.49
C VAL A 333 -6.69 -13.08 5.45
N ASP A 334 -6.59 -13.83 6.54
CA ASP A 334 -5.69 -14.96 6.69
C ASP A 334 -6.49 -16.28 6.63
N ILE A 335 -5.88 -17.32 6.10
CA ILE A 335 -6.23 -18.67 6.52
C ILE A 335 -5.39 -19.00 7.75
N LYS A 336 -5.82 -19.93 8.58
CA LYS A 336 -5.11 -20.33 9.79
C LYS A 336 -3.64 -20.62 9.46
N SER A 337 -2.77 -19.69 9.80
CA SER A 337 -1.34 -19.73 9.49
C SER A 337 -0.53 -20.19 10.70
N VAL A 338 0.69 -20.68 10.46
CA VAL A 338 1.64 -21.06 11.55
C VAL A 338 2.14 -19.83 12.28
N MET A 339 2.18 -18.67 11.61
CA MET A 339 2.87 -17.45 12.07
C MET A 339 1.93 -16.35 12.54
N ILE A 340 0.73 -16.23 11.96
CA ILE A 340 -0.19 -15.14 12.25
C ILE A 340 -1.41 -15.67 12.99
N ARG A 341 -1.56 -15.25 14.24
CA ARG A 341 -2.74 -15.53 15.07
C ARG A 341 -3.44 -14.21 15.35
N ARG A 342 -4.35 -13.79 14.46
CA ARG A 342 -5.22 -12.64 14.69
C ARG A 342 -6.67 -13.08 14.75
N PRO A 343 -7.51 -12.38 15.55
CA PRO A 343 -8.93 -12.41 15.33
C PRO A 343 -9.22 -11.94 13.91
N LEU A 344 -10.17 -12.57 13.27
CA LEU A 344 -10.64 -12.09 11.97
C LEU A 344 -11.58 -10.93 12.20
N ASP A 345 -11.27 -9.81 11.58
CA ASP A 345 -12.21 -8.70 11.48
C ASP A 345 -13.38 -9.14 10.60
N GLU A 346 -14.60 -8.95 11.08
CA GLU A 346 -15.78 -9.12 10.23
C GLU A 346 -15.71 -8.10 9.10
N PHE A 347 -15.80 -8.58 7.89
CA PHE A 347 -15.63 -7.75 6.71
C PHE A 347 -16.56 -8.19 5.59
N VAL A 348 -17.11 -7.22 4.88
CA VAL A 348 -17.94 -7.42 3.70
C VAL A 348 -17.33 -6.66 2.53
N VAL A 349 -17.09 -7.38 1.43
CA VAL A 349 -16.57 -6.83 0.18
C VAL A 349 -17.60 -5.87 -0.43
N GLN A 350 -17.14 -4.71 -0.89
CA GLN A 350 -17.97 -3.68 -1.51
C GLN A 350 -17.44 -3.33 -2.89
N GLU A 351 -18.34 -2.88 -3.78
CA GLU A 351 -17.95 -2.31 -5.07
C GLU A 351 -17.01 -1.11 -4.88
N GLY A 352 -16.02 -0.98 -5.73
CA GLY A 352 -15.01 0.09 -5.68
C GLY A 352 -13.83 -0.19 -4.76
N MET A 353 -13.82 -1.31 -4.02
CA MET A 353 -12.64 -1.73 -3.28
C MET A 353 -11.53 -2.14 -4.22
N LEU A 354 -10.29 -1.90 -3.79
CA LEU A 354 -9.09 -2.42 -4.39
C LEU A 354 -8.41 -3.36 -3.41
N LEU A 355 -8.20 -4.60 -3.82
CA LEU A 355 -7.68 -5.67 -2.99
C LEU A 355 -6.45 -6.30 -3.65
N ILE A 356 -5.54 -6.84 -2.85
CA ILE A 356 -4.46 -7.70 -3.32
C ILE A 356 -4.83 -9.14 -2.96
N ILE A 357 -4.95 -9.99 -3.95
CA ILE A 357 -5.03 -11.44 -3.75
C ILE A 357 -3.61 -11.96 -3.87
N GLN A 358 -3.07 -12.53 -2.79
CA GLN A 358 -1.67 -12.92 -2.68
C GLN A 358 -1.46 -14.26 -1.94
N PRO A 359 -2.10 -15.36 -2.35
CA PRO A 359 -1.87 -16.63 -1.68
C PRO A 359 -0.38 -16.97 -1.70
N ASN A 360 0.13 -17.25 -0.54
CA ASN A 360 1.46 -17.74 -0.33
C ASN A 360 1.37 -19.18 0.17
N VAL A 361 2.14 -20.07 -0.45
CA VAL A 361 2.11 -21.50 -0.17
C VAL A 361 3.48 -21.95 0.30
N VAL A 362 3.52 -22.54 1.49
CA VAL A 362 4.75 -22.91 2.18
C VAL A 362 4.68 -24.38 2.58
N THR A 363 5.78 -25.12 2.43
CA THR A 363 5.87 -26.49 2.91
C THR A 363 5.68 -26.57 4.43
N PRO A 364 5.14 -27.69 4.99
CA PRO A 364 4.89 -27.80 6.43
C PRO A 364 6.13 -27.61 7.31
N ASP A 365 7.33 -27.93 6.78
CA ASP A 365 8.60 -27.72 7.47
C ASP A 365 9.11 -26.25 7.39
N GLY A 366 8.37 -25.36 6.70
CA GLY A 366 8.68 -23.95 6.56
C GLY A 366 9.90 -23.63 5.70
N LYS A 367 10.46 -24.61 4.97
CA LYS A 367 11.74 -24.43 4.26
C LYS A 367 11.58 -23.99 2.81
N ARG A 368 10.43 -24.23 2.19
CA ARG A 368 10.14 -23.87 0.81
C ARG A 368 8.83 -23.14 0.74
N GLY A 369 8.79 -22.07 -0.03
CA GLY A 369 7.57 -21.31 -0.22
C GLY A 369 7.67 -20.37 -1.39
N LEU A 370 6.53 -19.98 -1.92
CA LEU A 370 6.39 -18.95 -2.93
C LEU A 370 5.04 -18.24 -2.82
N GLN A 371 4.89 -17.20 -3.59
CA GLN A 371 3.69 -16.37 -3.65
C GLN A 371 3.33 -16.09 -5.11
N VAL A 372 2.04 -16.03 -5.39
CA VAL A 372 1.49 -15.49 -6.64
C VAL A 372 0.41 -14.46 -6.30
N GLY A 373 0.17 -13.50 -7.16
CA GLY A 373 -0.91 -12.56 -6.88
C GLY A 373 -0.98 -11.36 -7.80
N ASN A 374 -2.11 -10.66 -7.70
CA ASN A 374 -2.41 -9.43 -8.42
C ASN A 374 -3.26 -8.49 -7.57
N ALA A 375 -3.19 -7.19 -7.90
CA ALA A 375 -4.19 -6.22 -7.50
C ALA A 375 -5.49 -6.44 -8.28
N VAL A 376 -6.62 -6.43 -7.60
CA VAL A 376 -7.95 -6.60 -8.18
C VAL A 376 -8.89 -5.50 -7.74
N GLU A 377 -9.65 -4.97 -8.67
CA GLU A 377 -10.76 -4.04 -8.45
C GLU A 377 -12.05 -4.83 -8.27
N ILE A 378 -12.85 -4.47 -7.29
CA ILE A 378 -14.19 -5.04 -7.10
C ILE A 378 -15.20 -4.23 -7.89
N THR A 379 -15.77 -4.87 -8.91
CA THR A 379 -16.84 -4.32 -9.73
C THR A 379 -18.21 -4.86 -9.30
N LYS A 380 -19.30 -4.34 -9.86
CA LYS A 380 -20.66 -4.88 -9.63
C LYS A 380 -20.77 -6.37 -9.89
N SER A 381 -20.03 -6.88 -10.87
CA SER A 381 -20.09 -8.28 -11.32
C SER A 381 -19.03 -9.17 -10.66
N GLY A 382 -18.11 -8.65 -9.89
CA GLY A 382 -17.03 -9.38 -9.24
C GLY A 382 -15.65 -8.77 -9.40
N ALA A 383 -14.61 -9.53 -9.11
CA ALA A 383 -13.23 -9.07 -9.19
C ALA A 383 -12.76 -8.89 -10.64
N ARG A 384 -11.93 -7.87 -10.85
CA ARG A 384 -11.22 -7.61 -12.11
C ARG A 384 -9.76 -7.34 -11.83
N SER A 385 -8.85 -8.14 -12.41
CA SER A 385 -7.41 -7.91 -12.28
C SER A 385 -6.98 -6.58 -12.91
N LEU A 386 -6.09 -5.86 -12.25
CA LEU A 386 -5.44 -4.68 -12.81
C LEU A 386 -4.22 -5.04 -13.65
N GLN A 387 -3.48 -6.10 -13.28
CA GLN A 387 -2.34 -6.60 -14.04
C GLN A 387 -2.78 -7.32 -15.30
N LYS A 388 -2.01 -7.11 -16.37
CA LYS A 388 -2.13 -7.83 -17.65
C LYS A 388 -1.06 -8.90 -17.82
N PHE A 389 0.09 -8.74 -17.13
CA PHE A 389 1.13 -9.75 -17.13
C PHE A 389 0.60 -11.04 -16.47
N PRO A 390 0.68 -12.20 -17.15
CA PRO A 390 0.02 -13.43 -16.68
C PRO A 390 0.59 -13.93 -15.36
N ILE A 391 -0.24 -14.64 -14.58
CA ILE A 391 0.24 -15.43 -13.45
C ILE A 391 0.90 -16.69 -14.03
N GLN A 392 2.23 -16.74 -13.96
CA GLN A 392 3.02 -17.84 -14.49
C GLN A 392 4.27 -18.07 -13.63
N PHE A 393 4.79 -19.28 -13.64
CA PHE A 393 6.15 -19.53 -13.17
C PHE A 393 7.09 -19.04 -14.27
N MET A 394 7.64 -17.86 -14.10
CA MET A 394 8.52 -17.24 -15.09
C MET A 394 9.83 -18.05 -15.26
N ARG A 395 10.49 -17.89 -16.39
CA ARG A 395 11.80 -18.52 -16.66
C ARG A 395 12.76 -17.48 -17.22
N ILE A 396 13.95 -17.46 -16.67
CA ILE A 396 15.07 -16.66 -17.21
C ILE A 396 16.21 -17.57 -17.63
N LYS A 397 17.05 -17.05 -18.54
CA LYS A 397 18.17 -17.82 -19.09
C LYS A 397 19.21 -18.14 -18.01
N GLY A 398 19.72 -19.36 -18.05
CA GLY A 398 20.80 -19.84 -17.20
C GLY A 398 22.17 -19.39 -17.65
#